data_096cee66fdd12583d9620db166aa65d5
#
_entry.id   096cee66fdd12583d9620db166aa65d5
#
_cell.length_a   1.000
_cell.length_b   1.000
_cell.length_c   1.000
_cell.angle_alpha   90.00
_cell.angle_beta   90.00
_cell.angle_gamma   90.00
#
_symmetry.space_group_name_H-M   'P 1'
#
loop_
_entity.id
_entity.type
_entity.pdbx_description
1 polymer ?
#
loop_
_entity_poly.entity_id
_entity_poly.type
_entity_poly.pdbx_seq_one_letter_code
_entity_poly.pdbx_strand_id
1 'polypeptide(L)'
;MNNDYLGQILKKGEGISVEFKSAENGLPKNLFETICAFLNRNGGTILLGVSDDKSIKGVDPLRVESYCKDIANLSNNPDKLFPSFLLNCEIVQYEGKELIYLHVPVSSQVHRCKGKVFDRSADGDYELRSDEQIKNIYTRKNFSYSEGTIYPYLKEKHFVHGIVERVRATMKVQRPRHPWNSLSDHDFFVSSGLYRTDLSTNQEGFTLASLMLFGREEMIQSAVPHYKIDALLRKHDIDRYDDRENIRCNLIDAYEVLMNFIAKHLPDKFYLEGVQRISLRDTIFREIVANFLIHREYTNAHPATLIIYKDRVETKNPNKPHFYGHLYPGSFEPFPKNPNIAKIFVQMGLAEELGTGIRKVFQYIKAYSNTNKVEFLEEDLFTVKIPIEYHSDDKIIDVVDNVVDNVVDNEETILKLIKSNSRISADEISSKLSKAERTIQRYLKKLQEAGKIKRVGPDKGGYWEINK
;
A
#
# COMPACT_ATOMS: atom_id res chain seq x y z
N MET A 1 22.99 -5.36 0.65
CA MET A 1 21.69 -5.98 0.30
C MET A 1 21.45 -7.23 1.13
N ASN A 2 20.18 -7.57 1.53
CA ASN A 2 19.90 -8.76 2.35
C ASN A 2 19.74 -10.01 1.44
N ASN A 3 20.37 -11.14 1.83
CA ASN A 3 20.32 -12.41 1.09
C ASN A 3 18.90 -12.95 0.91
N ASP A 4 17.97 -12.65 1.83
CA ASP A 4 16.56 -13.03 1.73
C ASP A 4 15.87 -12.36 0.53
N TYR A 5 16.20 -11.10 0.25
CA TYR A 5 15.64 -10.36 -0.87
C TYR A 5 16.18 -10.88 -2.23
N LEU A 6 17.48 -11.18 -2.28
CA LEU A 6 18.06 -11.84 -3.45
C LEU A 6 17.43 -13.20 -3.74
N GLY A 7 17.19 -14.00 -2.69
CA GLY A 7 16.49 -15.27 -2.81
C GLY A 7 15.06 -15.13 -3.34
N GLN A 8 14.35 -14.05 -3.00
CA GLN A 8 13.01 -13.76 -3.54
C GLN A 8 13.06 -13.40 -5.03
N ILE A 9 14.05 -12.58 -5.45
CA ILE A 9 14.25 -12.23 -6.87
C ILE A 9 14.54 -13.49 -7.69
N LEU A 10 15.45 -14.34 -7.24
CA LEU A 10 15.81 -15.59 -7.90
C LEU A 10 14.61 -16.55 -8.00
N LYS A 11 13.78 -16.65 -6.96
CA LYS A 11 12.54 -17.46 -7.00
C LYS A 11 11.53 -16.91 -8.00
N LYS A 12 11.32 -15.58 -8.02
CA LYS A 12 10.41 -14.92 -8.96
C LYS A 12 10.84 -15.19 -10.41
N GLY A 13 12.13 -15.15 -10.68
CA GLY A 13 12.69 -15.35 -12.02
C GLY A 13 12.58 -14.12 -12.90
N GLU A 14 13.00 -14.29 -14.16
CA GLU A 14 12.95 -13.25 -15.18
C GLU A 14 11.51 -12.84 -15.50
N GLY A 15 11.36 -11.62 -16.00
CA GLY A 15 10.09 -11.05 -16.41
C GLY A 15 10.20 -9.56 -16.67
N ILE A 16 9.09 -8.85 -16.56
CA ILE A 16 8.99 -7.44 -16.91
C ILE A 16 9.89 -6.52 -16.07
N SER A 17 10.23 -6.93 -14.84
CA SER A 17 10.99 -6.13 -13.86
C SER A 17 12.31 -6.78 -13.40
N VAL A 18 12.63 -7.97 -13.88
CA VAL A 18 13.86 -8.69 -13.48
C VAL A 18 14.48 -9.33 -14.72
N GLU A 19 15.79 -9.24 -14.82
CA GLU A 19 16.60 -9.89 -15.86
C GLU A 19 17.83 -10.54 -15.25
N PHE A 20 18.14 -11.75 -15.69
CA PHE A 20 19.38 -12.44 -15.36
C PHE A 20 20.33 -12.40 -16.55
N LYS A 21 21.61 -12.29 -16.30
CA LYS A 21 22.61 -12.34 -17.37
C LYS A 21 23.88 -13.01 -16.87
N SER A 22 24.34 -13.98 -17.62
CA SER A 22 25.66 -14.53 -17.39
C SER A 22 26.74 -13.48 -17.69
N ALA A 23 27.75 -13.40 -16.84
CA ALA A 23 28.88 -12.49 -16.98
C ALA A 23 30.22 -13.23 -16.82
N GLU A 24 30.25 -14.53 -17.11
CA GLU A 24 31.45 -15.38 -17.00
C GLU A 24 32.59 -14.91 -17.92
N ASN A 25 32.27 -14.51 -19.13
CA ASN A 25 33.25 -14.17 -20.17
C ASN A 25 33.30 -12.68 -20.54
N GLY A 26 32.69 -11.82 -19.72
CA GLY A 26 32.59 -10.39 -19.94
C GLY A 26 31.18 -9.86 -19.79
N LEU A 27 31.02 -8.52 -19.89
CA LEU A 27 29.71 -7.91 -19.87
C LEU A 27 28.91 -8.34 -21.11
N PRO A 28 27.61 -8.73 -20.90
CA PRO A 28 26.75 -9.16 -22.01
C PRO A 28 26.59 -8.07 -23.07
N LYS A 29 26.66 -8.44 -24.34
CA LYS A 29 26.62 -7.52 -25.49
C LYS A 29 25.31 -6.70 -25.53
N ASN A 30 24.21 -7.29 -25.05
CA ASN A 30 22.87 -6.71 -25.00
C ASN A 30 22.53 -6.03 -23.65
N LEU A 31 23.48 -5.93 -22.73
CA LEU A 31 23.25 -5.31 -21.40
C LEU A 31 22.63 -3.92 -21.52
N PHE A 32 23.15 -3.07 -22.41
CA PHE A 32 22.66 -1.70 -22.58
C PHE A 32 21.32 -1.61 -23.34
N GLU A 33 20.94 -2.63 -24.08
CA GLU A 33 19.60 -2.75 -24.67
C GLU A 33 18.58 -3.01 -23.56
N THR A 34 18.90 -3.92 -22.62
CA THR A 34 18.10 -4.17 -21.42
C THR A 34 17.99 -2.94 -20.50
N ILE A 35 19.13 -2.27 -20.25
CA ILE A 35 19.13 -1.02 -19.48
C ILE A 35 18.23 0.04 -20.14
N CYS A 36 18.35 0.21 -21.45
CA CYS A 36 17.51 1.13 -22.21
C CYS A 36 16.02 0.77 -22.10
N ALA A 37 15.69 -0.50 -22.24
CA ALA A 37 14.32 -0.99 -22.13
C ALA A 37 13.74 -0.75 -20.72
N PHE A 38 14.50 -1.00 -19.65
CA PHE A 38 14.10 -0.71 -18.29
C PHE A 38 13.92 0.80 -18.03
N LEU A 39 14.89 1.63 -18.43
CA LEU A 39 14.77 3.09 -18.35
C LEU A 39 13.52 3.60 -19.10
N ASN A 40 13.19 3.01 -20.22
CA ASN A 40 12.05 3.39 -21.06
C ASN A 40 10.72 2.87 -20.52
N ARG A 41 10.72 1.81 -19.73
CA ARG A 41 9.50 1.21 -19.19
C ARG A 41 9.31 1.62 -17.72
N ASN A 42 9.39 0.71 -16.82
CA ASN A 42 9.05 0.89 -15.40
C ASN A 42 10.27 0.68 -14.49
N GLY A 43 11.46 0.72 -15.04
CA GLY A 43 12.66 0.31 -14.32
C GLY A 43 12.73 -1.21 -14.13
N GLY A 44 13.73 -1.66 -13.39
CA GLY A 44 13.90 -3.07 -13.09
C GLY A 44 15.24 -3.39 -12.44
N THR A 45 15.46 -4.68 -12.24
CA THR A 45 16.70 -5.22 -11.66
C THR A 45 17.38 -6.16 -12.63
N ILE A 46 18.68 -5.98 -12.81
CA ILE A 46 19.53 -6.90 -13.56
C ILE A 46 20.47 -7.58 -12.56
N LEU A 47 20.52 -8.90 -12.60
CA LEU A 47 21.52 -9.71 -11.87
C LEU A 47 22.52 -10.29 -12.84
N LEU A 48 23.78 -9.83 -12.76
CA LEU A 48 24.87 -10.41 -13.52
C LEU A 48 25.54 -11.53 -12.73
N GLY A 49 25.87 -12.62 -13.40
CA GLY A 49 26.39 -13.85 -12.79
C GLY A 49 25.32 -14.92 -12.58
N VAL A 50 24.11 -14.71 -13.10
CA VAL A 50 23.02 -15.69 -13.11
C VAL A 50 22.68 -16.01 -14.56
N SER A 51 22.51 -17.29 -14.87
CA SER A 51 22.11 -17.75 -16.21
C SER A 51 20.59 -17.83 -16.33
N ASP A 52 20.06 -17.91 -17.56
CA ASP A 52 18.63 -17.98 -17.87
C ASP A 52 17.91 -19.18 -17.19
N ASP A 53 18.63 -20.27 -16.95
CA ASP A 53 18.18 -21.44 -16.21
C ASP A 53 18.14 -21.23 -14.67
N LYS A 54 18.39 -20.00 -14.23
CA LYS A 54 18.51 -19.58 -12.82
C LYS A 54 19.73 -20.17 -12.08
N SER A 55 20.65 -20.83 -12.80
CA SER A 55 21.88 -21.31 -12.19
C SER A 55 22.80 -20.13 -11.85
N ILE A 56 23.29 -20.11 -10.60
CA ILE A 56 24.19 -19.08 -10.13
C ILE A 56 25.60 -19.45 -10.58
N LYS A 57 26.13 -18.74 -11.55
CA LYS A 57 27.49 -18.92 -12.08
C LYS A 57 28.50 -18.06 -11.33
N GLY A 58 28.07 -16.88 -10.90
CA GLY A 58 28.92 -15.86 -10.34
C GLY A 58 29.63 -15.01 -11.39
N VAL A 59 30.28 -13.96 -10.93
CA VAL A 59 31.20 -13.11 -11.70
C VAL A 59 32.60 -13.38 -11.16
N ASP A 60 33.61 -13.33 -12.04
CA ASP A 60 34.99 -13.49 -11.63
C ASP A 60 35.38 -12.42 -10.58
N PRO A 61 35.78 -12.81 -9.35
CA PRO A 61 36.14 -11.88 -8.30
C PRO A 61 37.25 -10.90 -8.66
N LEU A 62 38.13 -11.27 -9.59
CA LEU A 62 39.19 -10.36 -10.08
C LEU A 62 38.66 -9.31 -11.07
N ARG A 63 37.48 -9.49 -11.61
CA ARG A 63 36.88 -8.61 -12.63
C ARG A 63 35.63 -7.87 -12.18
N VAL A 64 35.01 -8.26 -11.07
CA VAL A 64 33.73 -7.73 -10.61
C VAL A 64 33.75 -6.20 -10.47
N GLU A 65 34.81 -5.67 -9.84
CA GLU A 65 34.97 -4.21 -9.70
C GLU A 65 35.20 -3.49 -11.05
N SER A 66 35.95 -4.12 -11.96
CA SER A 66 36.16 -3.54 -13.30
C SER A 66 34.86 -3.50 -14.10
N TYR A 67 34.03 -4.53 -14.00
CA TYR A 67 32.71 -4.56 -14.66
C TYR A 67 31.76 -3.47 -14.10
N CYS A 68 31.78 -3.23 -12.80
CA CYS A 68 31.02 -2.12 -12.21
C CYS A 68 31.48 -0.76 -12.73
N LYS A 69 32.79 -0.55 -12.87
CA LYS A 69 33.35 0.67 -13.45
C LYS A 69 33.00 0.80 -14.94
N ASP A 70 33.06 -0.29 -15.68
CA ASP A 70 32.72 -0.31 -17.11
C ASP A 70 31.23 0.01 -17.32
N ILE A 71 30.33 -0.54 -16.49
CA ILE A 71 28.90 -0.22 -16.55
C ILE A 71 28.68 1.27 -16.29
N ALA A 72 29.30 1.84 -15.25
CA ALA A 72 29.19 3.27 -14.94
C ALA A 72 29.71 4.15 -16.08
N ASN A 73 30.87 3.81 -16.64
CA ASN A 73 31.49 4.56 -17.75
C ASN A 73 30.65 4.47 -19.04
N LEU A 74 30.21 3.26 -19.38
CA LEU A 74 29.42 3.03 -20.60
C LEU A 74 28.00 3.59 -20.50
N SER A 75 27.41 3.65 -19.31
CA SER A 75 26.12 4.30 -19.08
C SER A 75 26.15 5.82 -19.26
N ASN A 76 27.33 6.40 -19.11
CA ASN A 76 27.58 7.82 -19.38
C ASN A 76 28.08 8.09 -20.82
N ASN A 77 28.20 7.06 -21.65
CA ASN A 77 28.59 7.18 -23.06
C ASN A 77 27.36 7.35 -23.97
N PRO A 78 27.20 8.51 -24.67
CA PRO A 78 26.04 8.77 -25.52
C PRO A 78 25.88 7.78 -26.69
N ASP A 79 26.97 7.16 -27.15
CA ASP A 79 26.92 6.13 -28.21
C ASP A 79 26.32 4.81 -27.72
N LYS A 80 26.34 4.58 -26.40
CA LYS A 80 25.77 3.38 -25.77
C LYS A 80 24.39 3.62 -25.21
N LEU A 81 24.19 4.79 -24.58
CA LEU A 81 22.92 5.16 -23.95
C LEU A 81 22.70 6.68 -24.10
N PHE A 82 21.68 7.08 -24.84
CA PHE A 82 21.32 8.47 -25.05
C PHE A 82 19.84 8.77 -24.75
N PRO A 83 19.51 9.75 -23.92
CA PRO A 83 20.41 10.48 -23.05
C PRO A 83 21.17 9.57 -22.10
N SER A 84 22.39 9.97 -21.69
CA SER A 84 23.17 9.21 -20.71
C SER A 84 22.45 9.16 -19.36
N PHE A 85 22.64 8.05 -18.63
CA PHE A 85 22.04 7.86 -17.33
C PHE A 85 23.04 7.14 -16.41
N LEU A 86 23.48 7.81 -15.35
CA LEU A 86 24.48 7.24 -14.46
C LEU A 86 23.86 6.10 -13.63
N LEU A 87 24.43 4.90 -13.76
CA LEU A 87 24.02 3.70 -13.04
C LEU A 87 25.09 3.29 -12.04
N ASN A 88 24.66 2.89 -10.86
CA ASN A 88 25.52 2.35 -9.82
C ASN A 88 25.24 0.86 -9.63
N CYS A 89 26.31 0.08 -9.55
CA CYS A 89 26.23 -1.36 -9.30
C CYS A 89 26.55 -1.64 -7.83
N GLU A 90 25.90 -2.66 -7.27
CA GLU A 90 26.24 -3.24 -5.98
C GLU A 90 26.83 -4.66 -6.20
N ILE A 91 27.98 -4.93 -5.58
CA ILE A 91 28.55 -6.27 -5.53
C ILE A 91 27.91 -6.99 -4.35
N VAL A 92 27.29 -8.14 -4.61
CA VAL A 92 26.58 -8.91 -3.60
C VAL A 92 27.07 -10.35 -3.58
N GLN A 93 27.20 -10.92 -2.38
CA GLN A 93 27.57 -12.33 -2.24
C GLN A 93 26.33 -13.19 -2.02
N TYR A 94 26.20 -14.25 -2.80
CA TYR A 94 25.11 -15.21 -2.67
C TYR A 94 25.64 -16.64 -2.95
N GLU A 95 25.37 -17.58 -2.04
CA GLU A 95 25.87 -18.97 -2.11
C GLU A 95 27.38 -19.09 -2.38
N GLY A 96 28.17 -18.18 -1.76
CA GLY A 96 29.64 -18.17 -1.88
C GLY A 96 30.15 -17.63 -3.23
N LYS A 97 29.30 -17.07 -4.09
CA LYS A 97 29.67 -16.46 -5.36
C LYS A 97 29.37 -14.96 -5.36
N GLU A 98 30.17 -14.20 -6.08
CA GLU A 98 29.95 -12.78 -6.31
C GLU A 98 28.99 -12.57 -7.48
N LEU A 99 27.99 -11.72 -7.26
CA LEU A 99 27.05 -11.27 -8.28
C LEU A 99 27.09 -9.74 -8.35
N ILE A 100 26.77 -9.18 -9.52
CA ILE A 100 26.53 -7.74 -9.63
C ILE A 100 25.03 -7.51 -9.68
N TYR A 101 24.54 -6.76 -8.69
CA TYR A 101 23.18 -6.25 -8.64
C TYR A 101 23.15 -4.86 -9.26
N LEU A 102 22.32 -4.69 -10.28
CA LEU A 102 22.12 -3.42 -10.95
C LEU A 102 20.66 -3.06 -10.92
N HIS A 103 20.34 -2.03 -10.14
CA HIS A 103 19.01 -1.42 -10.17
C HIS A 103 18.95 -0.35 -11.26
N VAL A 104 18.02 -0.50 -12.19
CA VAL A 104 17.76 0.45 -13.26
C VAL A 104 16.42 1.15 -12.95
N PRO A 105 16.43 2.43 -12.56
CA PRO A 105 15.19 3.15 -12.25
C PRO A 105 14.40 3.49 -13.52
N VAL A 106 13.16 3.90 -13.35
CA VAL A 106 12.40 4.50 -14.45
C VAL A 106 12.98 5.89 -14.76
N SER A 107 13.20 6.19 -16.03
CA SER A 107 13.63 7.53 -16.43
C SER A 107 12.46 8.39 -16.88
N SER A 108 12.55 9.71 -16.65
CA SER A 108 11.62 10.69 -17.22
C SER A 108 11.82 10.93 -18.72
N GLN A 109 12.95 10.47 -19.27
CA GLN A 109 13.32 10.67 -20.68
C GLN A 109 13.20 9.38 -21.47
N VAL A 110 13.02 9.51 -22.78
CA VAL A 110 13.10 8.37 -23.71
C VAL A 110 14.55 8.10 -24.06
N HIS A 111 15.07 6.97 -23.67
CA HIS A 111 16.43 6.54 -23.92
C HIS A 111 16.55 5.74 -25.21
N ARG A 112 17.72 5.83 -25.82
CA ARG A 112 18.12 5.09 -27.01
C ARG A 112 19.42 4.35 -26.73
N CYS A 113 19.50 3.11 -27.15
CA CYS A 113 20.75 2.35 -27.17
C CYS A 113 21.21 2.25 -28.62
N LYS A 114 22.41 2.74 -28.92
CA LYS A 114 22.95 2.77 -30.32
C LYS A 114 21.93 3.40 -31.31
N GLY A 115 21.27 4.47 -30.91
CA GLY A 115 20.27 5.18 -31.72
C GLY A 115 18.87 4.55 -31.77
N LYS A 116 18.67 3.35 -31.21
CA LYS A 116 17.41 2.61 -31.22
C LYS A 116 16.69 2.69 -29.89
N VAL A 117 15.36 2.73 -29.94
CA VAL A 117 14.52 2.73 -28.75
C VAL A 117 14.12 1.29 -28.43
N PHE A 118 14.35 0.88 -27.19
CA PHE A 118 13.95 -0.43 -26.68
C PHE A 118 12.86 -0.30 -25.64
N ASP A 119 11.91 -1.24 -25.65
CA ASP A 119 10.92 -1.43 -24.61
C ASP A 119 10.94 -2.91 -24.19
N ARG A 120 10.20 -3.28 -23.15
CA ARG A 120 10.22 -4.61 -22.57
C ARG A 120 8.82 -5.21 -22.48
N SER A 121 8.73 -6.50 -22.76
CA SER A 121 7.57 -7.35 -22.49
C SER A 121 7.89 -8.39 -21.42
N ALA A 122 6.95 -9.29 -21.14
CA ALA A 122 7.20 -10.43 -20.26
C ALA A 122 8.24 -11.40 -20.84
N ASP A 123 8.40 -11.42 -22.18
CA ASP A 123 9.30 -12.32 -22.90
C ASP A 123 10.69 -11.70 -23.17
N GLY A 124 10.95 -10.46 -22.71
CA GLY A 124 12.23 -9.79 -22.86
C GLY A 124 12.19 -8.43 -23.56
N ASP A 125 13.35 -7.96 -23.97
CA ASP A 125 13.54 -6.65 -24.59
C ASP A 125 13.28 -6.70 -26.10
N TYR A 126 12.63 -5.64 -26.62
CA TYR A 126 12.38 -5.53 -28.06
C TYR A 126 12.57 -4.10 -28.57
N GLU A 127 13.05 -3.99 -29.81
CA GLU A 127 13.26 -2.72 -30.50
C GLU A 127 11.93 -2.16 -30.99
N LEU A 128 11.66 -0.89 -30.67
CA LEU A 128 10.54 -0.14 -31.24
C LEU A 128 10.91 0.44 -32.59
N ARG A 129 10.17 0.05 -33.63
CA ARG A 129 10.48 0.44 -35.00
C ARG A 129 9.47 1.43 -35.58
N SER A 130 8.23 1.48 -35.05
CA SER A 130 7.24 2.42 -35.54
C SER A 130 7.23 3.72 -34.74
N ASP A 131 7.01 4.84 -35.42
CA ASP A 131 6.90 6.15 -34.79
C ASP A 131 5.75 6.21 -33.78
N GLU A 132 4.69 5.46 -34.03
CA GLU A 132 3.54 5.36 -33.12
C GLU A 132 3.94 4.71 -31.78
N GLN A 133 4.69 3.61 -31.83
CA GLN A 133 5.20 2.94 -30.63
C GLN A 133 6.13 3.87 -29.84
N ILE A 134 7.03 4.59 -30.54
CA ILE A 134 7.94 5.54 -29.93
C ILE A 134 7.16 6.71 -29.32
N LYS A 135 6.13 7.24 -30.02
CA LYS A 135 5.25 8.28 -29.50
C LYS A 135 4.53 7.82 -28.22
N ASN A 136 4.10 6.55 -28.17
CA ASN A 136 3.48 5.98 -26.97
C ASN A 136 4.44 5.97 -25.78
N ILE A 137 5.75 5.73 -25.99
CA ILE A 137 6.76 5.87 -24.93
C ILE A 137 6.87 7.32 -24.46
N TYR A 138 6.94 8.29 -25.40
CA TYR A 138 6.98 9.70 -25.02
C TYR A 138 5.74 10.12 -24.24
N THR A 139 4.55 9.65 -24.63
CA THR A 139 3.29 9.91 -23.92
C THR A 139 3.31 9.28 -22.52
N ARG A 140 3.79 8.05 -22.41
CA ARG A 140 3.92 7.33 -21.13
C ARG A 140 4.91 8.02 -20.18
N LYS A 141 5.96 8.64 -20.72
CA LYS A 141 6.97 9.37 -19.96
C LYS A 141 6.63 10.83 -19.67
N ASN A 142 5.53 11.28 -20.21
CA ASN A 142 5.04 12.61 -19.86
C ASN A 142 4.47 12.52 -18.42
N PHE A 143 5.32 12.88 -17.45
CA PHE A 143 5.00 12.90 -16.01
C PHE A 143 4.08 14.05 -15.61
N SER A 144 3.25 14.55 -16.51
CA SER A 144 2.17 15.44 -16.09
C SER A 144 1.19 14.62 -15.26
N TYR A 145 1.13 14.90 -13.98
CA TYR A 145 0.12 14.36 -13.10
C TYR A 145 -1.25 14.81 -13.54
N SER A 146 -2.21 13.90 -13.48
CA SER A 146 -3.59 14.18 -13.91
C SER A 146 -4.24 15.34 -13.15
N GLU A 147 -3.78 15.64 -11.92
CA GLU A 147 -4.29 16.74 -11.11
C GLU A 147 -4.27 18.10 -11.82
N GLY A 148 -3.31 18.31 -12.72
CA GLY A 148 -3.14 19.55 -13.49
C GLY A 148 -4.05 19.68 -14.71
N THR A 149 -4.84 18.67 -15.03
CA THR A 149 -5.76 18.69 -16.18
C THR A 149 -6.81 19.80 -15.98
N ILE A 150 -6.93 20.68 -16.96
CA ILE A 150 -7.90 21.80 -16.93
C ILE A 150 -9.27 21.31 -17.38
N TYR A 151 -10.29 21.70 -16.63
CA TYR A 151 -11.71 21.49 -16.95
C TYR A 151 -12.37 22.86 -17.19
N PRO A 152 -12.43 23.37 -18.43
CA PRO A 152 -12.86 24.74 -18.73
C PRO A 152 -14.29 25.07 -18.29
N TYR A 153 -15.13 24.05 -18.20
CA TYR A 153 -16.54 24.21 -17.79
C TYR A 153 -16.77 23.97 -16.28
N LEU A 154 -15.71 23.60 -15.53
CA LEU A 154 -15.77 23.51 -14.08
C LEU A 154 -15.86 24.93 -13.49
N LYS A 155 -16.79 25.15 -12.58
CA LYS A 155 -17.04 26.42 -11.91
C LYS A 155 -17.28 26.19 -10.42
N GLU A 156 -17.13 27.22 -9.60
CA GLU A 156 -17.31 27.15 -8.13
C GLU A 156 -18.67 26.59 -7.69
N LYS A 157 -19.74 26.84 -8.49
CA LYS A 157 -21.07 26.23 -8.24
C LYS A 157 -21.08 24.70 -8.26
N HIS A 158 -20.04 24.05 -8.80
CA HIS A 158 -19.87 22.60 -8.83
C HIS A 158 -19.12 22.05 -7.60
N PHE A 159 -18.64 22.96 -6.74
CA PHE A 159 -18.04 22.62 -5.47
C PHE A 159 -19.10 22.39 -4.39
N VAL A 160 -18.72 21.70 -3.32
CA VAL A 160 -19.54 21.57 -2.11
C VAL A 160 -19.68 22.96 -1.48
N HIS A 161 -20.89 23.32 -1.12
CA HIS A 161 -21.18 24.63 -0.54
C HIS A 161 -20.38 24.83 0.76
N GLY A 162 -19.70 25.96 0.87
CA GLY A 162 -18.92 26.34 2.08
C GLY A 162 -17.61 25.58 2.27
N ILE A 163 -17.20 24.69 1.33
CA ILE A 163 -15.98 23.88 1.49
C ILE A 163 -14.71 24.74 1.39
N VAL A 164 -14.70 25.71 0.50
CA VAL A 164 -13.55 26.61 0.30
C VAL A 164 -13.33 27.46 1.54
N GLU A 165 -14.40 28.01 2.10
CA GLU A 165 -14.39 28.78 3.34
C GLU A 165 -13.92 27.93 4.53
N ARG A 166 -14.38 26.67 4.64
CA ARG A 166 -13.95 25.72 5.66
C ARG A 166 -12.45 25.42 5.57
N VAL A 167 -11.94 25.17 4.37
CA VAL A 167 -10.52 24.93 4.10
C VAL A 167 -9.69 26.16 4.47
N ARG A 168 -10.08 27.33 4.00
CA ARG A 168 -9.38 28.59 4.31
C ARG A 168 -9.39 28.93 5.80
N ALA A 169 -10.51 28.68 6.49
CA ALA A 169 -10.60 28.85 7.93
C ALA A 169 -9.61 27.92 8.68
N THR A 170 -9.52 26.66 8.27
CA THR A 170 -8.56 25.69 8.81
C THR A 170 -7.11 26.13 8.55
N MET A 171 -6.78 26.56 7.33
CA MET A 171 -5.46 27.07 6.98
C MET A 171 -5.07 28.28 7.85
N LYS A 172 -6.00 29.20 8.07
CA LYS A 172 -5.76 30.39 8.89
C LYS A 172 -5.45 30.06 10.36
N VAL A 173 -6.10 29.02 10.90
CA VAL A 173 -5.80 28.53 12.25
C VAL A 173 -4.43 27.86 12.30
N GLN A 174 -4.09 27.04 11.35
CA GLN A 174 -2.84 26.28 11.33
C GLN A 174 -1.63 27.18 10.99
N ARG A 175 -1.80 28.13 10.04
CA ARG A 175 -0.75 29.02 9.54
C ARG A 175 -1.24 30.47 9.47
N PRO A 176 -1.39 31.17 10.60
CA PRO A 176 -2.02 32.50 10.66
C PRO A 176 -1.35 33.57 9.81
N ARG A 177 -0.03 33.42 9.54
CA ARG A 177 0.78 34.40 8.77
C ARG A 177 0.94 34.03 7.30
N HIS A 178 0.26 32.97 6.82
CA HIS A 178 0.44 32.56 5.42
C HIS A 178 -0.20 33.59 4.47
N PRO A 179 0.50 33.97 3.35
CA PRO A 179 0.01 34.99 2.41
C PRO A 179 -1.38 34.70 1.84
N TRP A 180 -1.73 33.43 1.66
CA TRP A 180 -3.04 33.05 1.10
C TRP A 180 -4.23 33.47 1.96
N ASN A 181 -4.03 33.73 3.24
CA ASN A 181 -5.11 34.15 4.14
C ASN A 181 -5.71 35.52 3.77
N SER A 182 -4.96 36.37 3.07
CA SER A 182 -5.38 37.70 2.65
C SER A 182 -5.83 37.81 1.18
N LEU A 183 -5.70 36.71 0.42
CA LEU A 183 -6.07 36.69 -1.00
C LEU A 183 -7.58 36.61 -1.19
N SER A 184 -8.07 37.15 -2.32
CA SER A 184 -9.42 36.81 -2.83
C SER A 184 -9.51 35.29 -3.12
N ASP A 185 -10.72 34.74 -3.26
CA ASP A 185 -10.86 33.33 -3.60
C ASP A 185 -10.25 33.01 -4.97
N HIS A 186 -10.43 33.90 -5.95
CA HIS A 186 -9.82 33.71 -7.26
C HIS A 186 -8.29 33.70 -7.18
N ASP A 187 -7.67 34.67 -6.48
CA ASP A 187 -6.22 34.76 -6.34
C ASP A 187 -5.68 33.55 -5.53
N PHE A 188 -6.45 33.07 -4.55
CA PHE A 188 -6.13 31.82 -3.84
C PHE A 188 -6.10 30.62 -4.78
N PHE A 189 -7.10 30.44 -5.65
CA PHE A 189 -7.13 29.36 -6.62
C PHE A 189 -5.96 29.43 -7.62
N VAL A 190 -5.65 30.62 -8.11
CA VAL A 190 -4.50 30.85 -9.03
C VAL A 190 -3.18 30.55 -8.33
N SER A 191 -2.97 31.14 -7.14
CA SER A 191 -1.69 30.97 -6.39
C SER A 191 -1.44 29.55 -5.92
N SER A 192 -2.51 28.78 -5.65
CA SER A 192 -2.42 27.37 -5.25
C SER A 192 -2.27 26.43 -6.45
N GLY A 193 -2.46 26.89 -7.69
CA GLY A 193 -2.43 26.07 -8.91
C GLY A 193 -3.73 25.30 -9.14
N LEU A 194 -4.81 25.69 -8.44
CA LEU A 194 -6.14 25.08 -8.58
C LEU A 194 -6.94 25.67 -9.74
N TYR A 195 -6.63 26.89 -10.14
CA TYR A 195 -7.04 27.53 -11.38
C TYR A 195 -5.81 27.93 -12.17
N ARG A 196 -5.74 27.60 -13.43
CA ARG A 196 -4.57 27.86 -14.27
C ARG A 196 -4.94 28.13 -15.73
N THR A 197 -4.02 28.79 -16.44
CA THR A 197 -4.04 28.91 -17.89
C THR A 197 -2.95 28.02 -18.48
N ASP A 198 -3.30 27.19 -19.45
CA ASP A 198 -2.33 26.45 -20.26
C ASP A 198 -1.77 27.39 -21.33
N LEU A 199 -0.51 27.76 -21.17
CA LEU A 199 0.15 28.71 -22.08
C LEU A 199 0.37 28.16 -23.50
N SER A 200 0.23 26.85 -23.70
CA SER A 200 0.38 26.24 -25.02
C SER A 200 -0.92 26.24 -25.82
N THR A 201 -2.05 26.10 -25.14
CA THR A 201 -3.38 26.03 -25.76
C THR A 201 -4.24 27.28 -25.51
N ASN A 202 -3.79 28.17 -24.64
CA ASN A 202 -4.53 29.32 -24.12
C ASN A 202 -5.86 28.94 -23.45
N GLN A 203 -5.98 27.68 -22.98
CA GLN A 203 -7.13 27.19 -22.25
C GLN A 203 -6.98 27.50 -20.77
N GLU A 204 -8.01 28.06 -20.15
CA GLU A 204 -7.98 28.36 -18.71
C GLU A 204 -9.18 27.72 -17.99
N GLY A 205 -9.01 27.49 -16.69
CA GLY A 205 -10.06 26.92 -15.86
C GLY A 205 -9.54 26.26 -14.60
N PHE A 206 -10.49 25.75 -13.84
CA PHE A 206 -10.20 24.92 -12.68
C PHE A 206 -9.58 23.58 -13.10
N THR A 207 -8.63 23.10 -12.29
CA THR A 207 -7.92 21.85 -12.54
C THR A 207 -8.65 20.65 -11.93
N LEU A 208 -8.22 19.43 -12.29
CA LEU A 208 -8.69 18.22 -11.63
C LEU A 208 -8.41 18.27 -10.11
N ALA A 209 -7.29 18.89 -9.69
CA ALA A 209 -6.99 19.08 -8.27
C ALA A 209 -8.12 19.84 -7.55
N SER A 210 -8.65 20.90 -8.15
CA SER A 210 -9.78 21.66 -7.58
C SER A 210 -11.04 20.80 -7.46
N LEU A 211 -11.33 20.04 -8.52
CA LEU A 211 -12.48 19.14 -8.53
C LEU A 211 -12.35 18.07 -7.46
N MET A 212 -11.17 17.46 -7.33
CA MET A 212 -10.93 16.43 -6.32
C MET A 212 -10.94 16.97 -4.89
N LEU A 213 -10.48 18.21 -4.67
CA LEU A 213 -10.47 18.84 -3.34
C LEU A 213 -11.84 19.35 -2.90
N PHE A 214 -12.63 19.90 -3.83
CA PHE A 214 -13.83 20.70 -3.48
C PHE A 214 -15.12 20.23 -4.17
N GLY A 215 -15.00 19.35 -5.18
CA GLY A 215 -16.14 18.95 -6.01
C GLY A 215 -17.22 18.20 -5.25
N ARG A 216 -18.47 18.40 -5.70
CA ARG A 216 -19.58 17.53 -5.31
C ARG A 216 -19.42 16.15 -5.94
N GLU A 217 -19.89 15.10 -5.27
CA GLU A 217 -19.72 13.71 -5.70
C GLU A 217 -20.13 13.48 -7.15
N GLU A 218 -21.29 14.00 -7.59
CA GLU A 218 -21.78 13.84 -8.95
C GLU A 218 -20.84 14.47 -9.99
N MET A 219 -20.16 15.57 -9.65
CA MET A 219 -19.20 16.23 -10.52
C MET A 219 -17.89 15.46 -10.61
N ILE A 220 -17.42 14.91 -9.48
CA ILE A 220 -16.25 14.04 -9.43
C ILE A 220 -16.52 12.79 -10.26
N GLN A 221 -17.67 12.13 -10.08
CA GLN A 221 -18.03 10.92 -10.83
C GLN A 221 -18.20 11.18 -12.32
N SER A 222 -18.63 12.39 -12.72
CA SER A 222 -18.71 12.78 -14.12
C SER A 222 -17.35 12.90 -14.79
N ALA A 223 -16.33 13.42 -14.09
CA ALA A 223 -15.00 13.63 -14.63
C ALA A 223 -14.08 12.41 -14.43
N VAL A 224 -14.23 11.70 -13.31
CA VAL A 224 -13.41 10.55 -12.89
C VAL A 224 -14.33 9.42 -12.40
N PRO A 225 -15.06 8.75 -13.31
CA PRO A 225 -16.09 7.76 -12.94
C PRO A 225 -15.57 6.57 -12.14
N HIS A 226 -14.28 6.29 -12.23
CA HIS A 226 -13.64 5.20 -11.50
C HIS A 226 -13.16 5.60 -10.11
N TYR A 227 -13.23 6.89 -9.75
CA TYR A 227 -12.81 7.35 -8.44
C TYR A 227 -13.66 6.72 -7.34
N LYS A 228 -12.97 5.98 -6.48
CA LYS A 228 -13.56 5.27 -5.36
C LYS A 228 -12.47 4.94 -4.34
N ILE A 229 -12.81 5.00 -3.06
CA ILE A 229 -12.02 4.45 -1.97
C ILE A 229 -12.91 3.50 -1.18
N ASP A 230 -12.45 2.27 -0.97
CA ASP A 230 -13.08 1.30 -0.08
C ASP A 230 -12.29 1.22 1.23
N ALA A 231 -12.86 1.67 2.34
CA ALA A 231 -12.35 1.41 3.68
C ALA A 231 -13.06 0.19 4.26
N LEU A 232 -12.31 -0.85 4.62
CA LEU A 232 -12.83 -2.15 5.01
C LEU A 232 -12.27 -2.58 6.36
N LEU A 233 -13.10 -3.18 7.20
CA LEU A 233 -12.68 -3.94 8.37
C LEU A 233 -12.77 -5.44 8.04
N ARG A 234 -11.69 -6.19 8.25
CA ARG A 234 -11.58 -7.64 8.01
C ARG A 234 -10.83 -8.31 9.16
N LYS A 235 -11.44 -8.33 10.35
CA LYS A 235 -10.84 -8.96 11.54
C LYS A 235 -11.14 -10.44 11.66
N HIS A 236 -12.33 -10.87 11.21
CA HIS A 236 -12.84 -12.22 11.42
C HIS A 236 -12.69 -13.12 10.19
N ASP A 237 -13.03 -12.60 9.02
CA ASP A 237 -13.01 -13.33 7.76
C ASP A 237 -12.24 -12.52 6.70
N ILE A 238 -11.34 -13.18 5.96
CA ILE A 238 -10.57 -12.52 4.88
C ILE A 238 -11.46 -12.27 3.66
N ASP A 239 -12.46 -13.11 3.42
CA ASP A 239 -13.34 -13.02 2.24
C ASP A 239 -14.52 -12.07 2.46
N ARG A 240 -14.91 -11.84 3.71
CA ARG A 240 -16.00 -10.94 4.09
C ARG A 240 -15.45 -9.72 4.82
N TYR A 241 -16.20 -8.64 4.82
CA TYR A 241 -15.89 -7.46 5.63
C TYR A 241 -16.87 -7.37 6.80
N ASP A 242 -16.34 -7.00 7.96
CA ASP A 242 -17.12 -6.78 9.19
C ASP A 242 -17.76 -5.39 9.18
N ASP A 243 -17.08 -4.41 8.53
CA ASP A 243 -17.55 -3.05 8.34
C ASP A 243 -16.97 -2.46 7.05
N ARG A 244 -17.69 -1.50 6.44
CA ARG A 244 -17.28 -0.89 5.17
C ARG A 244 -17.78 0.54 5.03
N GLU A 245 -16.86 1.41 4.56
CA GLU A 245 -17.19 2.73 4.02
C GLU A 245 -16.81 2.80 2.54
N ASN A 246 -17.75 3.21 1.70
CA ASN A 246 -17.54 3.44 0.28
C ASN A 246 -17.50 4.95 0.00
N ILE A 247 -16.29 5.46 -0.24
CA ILE A 247 -16.02 6.89 -0.29
C ILE A 247 -15.86 7.33 -1.74
N ARG A 248 -16.66 8.31 -2.15
CA ARG A 248 -16.64 8.91 -3.49
C ARG A 248 -16.68 10.45 -3.44
N CYS A 249 -16.75 11.00 -2.24
CA CYS A 249 -16.73 12.43 -2.00
C CYS A 249 -15.36 13.05 -2.30
N ASN A 250 -15.26 14.37 -2.21
CA ASN A 250 -14.02 15.12 -2.34
C ASN A 250 -12.97 14.71 -1.29
N LEU A 251 -11.70 15.07 -1.52
CA LEU A 251 -10.58 14.60 -0.70
C LEU A 251 -10.58 15.16 0.72
N ILE A 252 -11.16 16.34 0.94
CA ILE A 252 -11.24 16.94 2.28
C ILE A 252 -12.20 16.13 3.15
N ASP A 253 -13.38 15.82 2.62
CA ASP A 253 -14.37 15.01 3.31
C ASP A 253 -13.91 13.54 3.39
N ALA A 254 -13.25 13.02 2.34
CA ALA A 254 -12.69 11.67 2.34
C ALA A 254 -11.63 11.48 3.45
N TYR A 255 -10.79 12.49 3.70
CA TYR A 255 -9.83 12.46 4.80
C TYR A 255 -10.53 12.31 6.15
N GLU A 256 -11.58 13.08 6.40
CA GLU A 256 -12.35 13.02 7.64
C GLU A 256 -13.03 11.65 7.82
N VAL A 257 -13.65 11.12 6.75
CA VAL A 257 -14.29 9.79 6.77
C VAL A 257 -13.27 8.70 7.08
N LEU A 258 -12.11 8.72 6.44
CA LEU A 258 -11.04 7.73 6.66
C LEU A 258 -10.48 7.80 8.11
N MET A 259 -10.24 9.00 8.62
CA MET A 259 -9.77 9.17 10.00
C MET A 259 -10.82 8.73 11.03
N ASN A 260 -12.09 9.00 10.77
CA ASN A 260 -13.19 8.52 11.62
C ASN A 260 -13.31 6.99 11.58
N PHE A 261 -13.15 6.36 10.39
CA PHE A 261 -13.14 4.91 10.26
C PHE A 261 -11.99 4.28 11.05
N ILE A 262 -10.80 4.86 10.97
CA ILE A 262 -9.63 4.44 11.76
C ILE A 262 -9.90 4.61 13.26
N ALA A 263 -10.46 5.74 13.68
CA ALA A 263 -10.76 6.02 15.09
C ALA A 263 -11.82 5.06 15.66
N LYS A 264 -12.78 4.62 14.83
CA LYS A 264 -13.82 3.65 15.19
C LYS A 264 -13.25 2.25 15.45
N HIS A 265 -12.22 1.84 14.71
CA HIS A 265 -11.78 0.45 14.68
C HIS A 265 -10.40 0.19 15.29
N LEU A 266 -9.60 1.24 15.55
CA LEU A 266 -8.28 1.13 16.14
C LEU A 266 -8.19 1.81 17.48
N PRO A 267 -7.56 1.17 18.49
CA PRO A 267 -7.39 1.78 19.81
C PRO A 267 -6.40 2.96 19.74
N ASP A 268 -6.61 3.95 20.60
CA ASP A 268 -5.64 5.00 20.85
C ASP A 268 -4.86 4.70 22.12
N LYS A 269 -3.61 4.26 22.00
CA LYS A 269 -2.75 3.94 23.12
C LYS A 269 -2.34 5.21 23.86
N PHE A 270 -2.36 5.15 25.18
CA PHE A 270 -1.82 6.21 26.02
C PHE A 270 -0.31 6.34 25.82
N TYR A 271 0.15 7.52 25.44
CA TYR A 271 1.57 7.82 25.27
C TYR A 271 1.89 9.24 25.72
N LEU A 272 3.01 9.40 26.41
CA LEU A 272 3.52 10.70 26.84
C LEU A 272 4.81 11.03 26.11
N GLU A 273 4.86 12.18 25.47
CA GLU A 273 6.09 12.78 24.96
C GLU A 273 6.49 13.94 25.89
N GLY A 274 7.48 13.67 26.74
CA GLY A 274 7.75 14.55 27.87
C GLY A 274 6.56 14.61 28.83
N VAL A 275 5.95 15.77 28.97
CA VAL A 275 4.76 15.99 29.81
C VAL A 275 3.44 16.06 29.02
N GLN A 276 3.52 15.99 27.69
CA GLN A 276 2.37 16.12 26.81
C GLN A 276 1.85 14.76 26.38
N ARG A 277 0.53 14.53 26.55
CA ARG A 277 -0.14 13.37 25.97
C ARG A 277 -0.29 13.57 24.47
N ILE A 278 0.13 12.58 23.68
CA ILE A 278 -0.12 12.50 22.25
C ILE A 278 -0.91 11.24 21.91
N SER A 279 -1.75 11.32 20.87
CA SER A 279 -2.42 10.18 20.28
C SER A 279 -1.46 9.51 19.30
N LEU A 280 -0.96 8.32 19.62
CA LEU A 280 -0.09 7.55 18.71
C LEU A 280 -0.86 7.15 17.45
N ARG A 281 -2.11 6.70 17.59
CA ARG A 281 -2.97 6.37 16.47
C ARG A 281 -3.09 7.53 15.49
N ASP A 282 -3.53 8.67 15.98
CA ASP A 282 -3.78 9.83 15.13
C ASP A 282 -2.48 10.37 14.52
N THR A 283 -1.37 10.35 15.27
CA THR A 283 -0.06 10.80 14.77
C THR A 283 0.41 9.93 13.60
N ILE A 284 0.25 8.61 13.69
CA ILE A 284 0.66 7.67 12.63
C ILE A 284 -0.30 7.75 11.44
N PHE A 285 -1.61 7.63 11.71
CA PHE A 285 -2.58 7.45 10.63
C PHE A 285 -2.95 8.74 9.90
N ARG A 286 -2.76 9.92 10.49
CA ARG A 286 -2.83 11.20 9.76
C ARG A 286 -1.87 11.23 8.58
N GLU A 287 -0.63 10.82 8.81
CA GLU A 287 0.38 10.76 7.75
C GLU A 287 0.06 9.71 6.69
N ILE A 288 -0.40 8.52 7.13
CA ILE A 288 -0.76 7.46 6.20
C ILE A 288 -1.95 7.85 5.33
N VAL A 289 -3.01 8.42 5.92
CA VAL A 289 -4.20 8.84 5.18
C VAL A 289 -3.91 10.03 4.26
N ALA A 290 -3.14 11.02 4.73
CA ALA A 290 -2.73 12.14 3.89
C ALA A 290 -1.92 11.66 2.67
N ASN A 291 -0.90 10.82 2.90
CA ASN A 291 -0.10 10.23 1.83
C ASN A 291 -0.94 9.36 0.88
N PHE A 292 -1.87 8.58 1.41
CA PHE A 292 -2.80 7.77 0.63
C PHE A 292 -3.65 8.62 -0.32
N LEU A 293 -4.12 9.80 0.10
CA LEU A 293 -4.88 10.71 -0.74
C LEU A 293 -3.97 11.52 -1.69
N ILE A 294 -2.81 11.99 -1.25
CA ILE A 294 -1.92 12.83 -2.06
C ILE A 294 -1.22 12.03 -3.17
N HIS A 295 -0.77 10.79 -2.89
CA HIS A 295 0.05 10.00 -3.81
C HIS A 295 -0.76 9.01 -4.66
N ARG A 296 -1.91 9.43 -5.19
CA ARG A 296 -2.80 8.63 -6.03
C ARG A 296 -2.82 9.14 -7.48
N GLU A 297 -2.85 8.22 -8.45
CA GLU A 297 -3.23 8.56 -9.82
C GLU A 297 -4.75 8.50 -9.96
N TYR A 298 -5.40 9.65 -10.05
CA TYR A 298 -6.86 9.75 -10.01
C TYR A 298 -7.55 9.24 -11.25
N THR A 299 -6.88 9.26 -12.40
CA THR A 299 -7.43 8.77 -13.69
C THR A 299 -7.29 7.26 -13.86
N ASN A 300 -6.62 6.58 -12.93
CA ASN A 300 -6.48 5.13 -12.97
C ASN A 300 -7.76 4.44 -12.46
N ALA A 301 -8.23 3.44 -13.20
CA ALA A 301 -9.48 2.72 -12.91
C ALA A 301 -9.46 1.84 -11.66
N HIS A 302 -8.28 1.49 -11.13
CA HIS A 302 -8.20 0.68 -9.91
C HIS A 302 -8.75 1.44 -8.70
N PRO A 303 -9.63 0.82 -7.89
CA PRO A 303 -10.07 1.42 -6.65
C PRO A 303 -8.91 1.50 -5.66
N ALA A 304 -8.88 2.57 -4.86
CA ALA A 304 -8.00 2.62 -3.69
C ALA A 304 -8.66 1.91 -2.51
N THR A 305 -7.86 1.23 -1.69
CA THR A 305 -8.36 0.49 -0.53
C THR A 305 -7.58 0.82 0.73
N LEU A 306 -8.29 0.96 1.85
CA LEU A 306 -7.74 0.97 3.20
C LEU A 306 -8.40 -0.18 3.95
N ILE A 307 -7.61 -1.19 4.34
CA ILE A 307 -8.14 -2.40 4.98
C ILE A 307 -7.52 -2.55 6.36
N ILE A 308 -8.35 -2.63 7.37
CA ILE A 308 -7.95 -2.95 8.75
C ILE A 308 -8.13 -4.45 8.93
N TYR A 309 -7.00 -5.17 9.03
CA TYR A 309 -6.96 -6.58 9.40
C TYR A 309 -6.76 -6.74 10.91
N LYS A 310 -6.70 -7.98 11.36
CA LYS A 310 -6.46 -8.33 12.76
C LYS A 310 -5.09 -7.86 13.27
N ASP A 311 -4.08 -7.91 12.42
CA ASP A 311 -2.66 -7.70 12.72
C ASP A 311 -2.03 -6.49 12.05
N ARG A 312 -2.71 -5.88 11.09
CA ARG A 312 -2.20 -4.76 10.30
C ARG A 312 -3.27 -3.89 9.68
N VAL A 313 -2.90 -2.69 9.34
CA VAL A 313 -3.63 -1.85 8.38
C VAL A 313 -2.87 -1.86 7.05
N GLU A 314 -3.57 -2.10 5.97
CA GLU A 314 -3.02 -2.13 4.61
C GLU A 314 -3.71 -1.10 3.74
N THR A 315 -2.93 -0.23 3.09
CA THR A 315 -3.47 0.67 2.06
C THR A 315 -2.90 0.30 0.70
N LYS A 316 -3.74 0.31 -0.33
CA LYS A 316 -3.35 0.13 -1.73
C LYS A 316 -3.90 1.27 -2.56
N ASN A 317 -3.06 1.87 -3.34
CA ASN A 317 -3.36 3.07 -4.10
C ASN A 317 -2.88 2.94 -5.54
N PRO A 318 -3.73 3.24 -6.54
CA PRO A 318 -3.27 3.34 -7.92
C PRO A 318 -2.12 4.33 -8.03
N ASN A 319 -1.08 3.93 -8.72
CA ASN A 319 0.19 4.62 -8.72
C ASN A 319 0.74 4.81 -10.14
N LYS A 320 1.60 5.82 -10.33
CA LYS A 320 2.59 5.90 -11.40
C LYS A 320 3.95 5.83 -10.70
N PRO A 321 4.56 4.65 -10.63
CA PRO A 321 5.77 4.48 -9.82
C PRO A 321 6.95 5.24 -10.42
N HIS A 322 7.75 5.83 -9.53
CA HIS A 322 9.06 6.38 -9.89
C HIS A 322 10.19 5.41 -9.59
N PHE A 323 9.88 4.44 -8.73
CA PHE A 323 10.77 3.40 -8.28
C PHE A 323 9.96 2.10 -8.14
N TYR A 324 10.58 0.95 -8.35
CA TYR A 324 9.95 -0.33 -8.07
C TYR A 324 10.66 -1.02 -6.92
N GLY A 325 9.94 -1.26 -5.83
CA GLY A 325 10.46 -1.96 -4.66
C GLY A 325 10.11 -1.29 -3.34
N HIS A 326 10.78 -1.76 -2.28
CA HIS A 326 10.57 -1.25 -0.94
C HIS A 326 11.24 0.11 -0.73
N LEU A 327 10.50 1.05 -0.16
CA LEU A 327 11.01 2.36 0.24
C LEU A 327 11.41 2.33 1.71
N TYR A 328 12.62 2.82 1.98
CA TYR A 328 13.14 2.98 3.34
C TYR A 328 13.45 4.44 3.63
N PRO A 329 13.32 4.91 4.88
CA PRO A 329 13.72 6.27 5.23
C PRO A 329 15.18 6.55 4.84
N GLY A 330 15.39 7.60 4.04
CA GLY A 330 16.71 7.99 3.54
C GLY A 330 17.15 7.32 2.24
N SER A 331 16.40 6.38 1.67
CA SER A 331 16.71 5.72 0.39
C SER A 331 16.05 6.39 -0.81
N PHE A 332 15.21 7.38 -0.62
CA PHE A 332 14.49 8.08 -1.69
C PHE A 332 14.34 9.57 -1.36
N GLU A 333 14.25 10.39 -2.39
CA GLU A 333 13.87 11.80 -2.26
C GLU A 333 12.35 11.91 -2.32
N PRO A 334 11.70 12.41 -1.24
CA PRO A 334 10.25 12.57 -1.24
C PRO A 334 9.82 13.66 -2.22
N PHE A 335 8.88 13.36 -3.08
CA PHE A 335 8.20 14.38 -3.87
C PHE A 335 6.70 14.02 -3.99
N PRO A 336 5.82 15.02 -3.95
CA PRO A 336 4.39 14.78 -4.06
C PRO A 336 4.00 14.46 -5.50
N LYS A 337 3.23 13.39 -5.69
CA LYS A 337 2.69 13.01 -7.01
C LYS A 337 1.61 13.99 -7.48
N ASN A 338 0.89 14.58 -6.55
CA ASN A 338 -0.09 15.63 -6.79
C ASN A 338 0.30 16.88 -5.98
N PRO A 339 1.23 17.70 -6.49
CA PRO A 339 1.81 18.82 -5.72
C PRO A 339 0.79 19.91 -5.34
N ASN A 340 -0.26 20.15 -6.14
CA ASN A 340 -1.27 21.16 -5.80
C ASN A 340 -2.21 20.65 -4.70
N ILE A 341 -2.60 19.37 -4.74
CA ILE A 341 -3.35 18.72 -3.65
C ILE A 341 -2.49 18.71 -2.38
N ALA A 342 -1.21 18.32 -2.49
CA ALA A 342 -0.28 18.31 -1.37
C ALA A 342 -0.14 19.67 -0.69
N LYS A 343 -0.01 20.76 -1.46
CA LYS A 343 0.03 22.13 -0.92
C LYS A 343 -1.17 22.44 -0.02
N ILE A 344 -2.38 22.08 -0.46
CA ILE A 344 -3.60 22.33 0.34
C ILE A 344 -3.57 21.51 1.63
N PHE A 345 -3.25 20.20 1.56
CA PHE A 345 -3.15 19.35 2.74
C PHE A 345 -2.11 19.85 3.75
N VAL A 346 -0.94 20.28 3.26
CA VAL A 346 0.12 20.85 4.10
C VAL A 346 -0.33 22.16 4.75
N GLN A 347 -0.98 23.06 3.99
CA GLN A 347 -1.45 24.32 4.55
C GLN A 347 -2.58 24.14 5.57
N MET A 348 -3.41 23.11 5.42
CA MET A 348 -4.40 22.71 6.40
C MET A 348 -3.79 22.00 7.63
N GLY A 349 -2.50 21.70 7.62
CA GLY A 349 -1.84 20.94 8.66
C GLY A 349 -2.22 19.45 8.67
N LEU A 350 -2.74 18.92 7.59
CA LEU A 350 -3.13 17.50 7.45
C LEU A 350 -1.96 16.62 7.02
N ALA A 351 -0.97 17.19 6.34
CA ALA A 351 0.26 16.55 5.91
C ALA A 351 1.48 17.38 6.29
N GLU A 352 2.65 16.75 6.36
CA GLU A 352 3.91 17.43 6.59
C GLU A 352 4.66 17.69 5.28
N GLU A 353 5.50 18.73 5.27
CA GLU A 353 6.39 19.02 4.16
C GLU A 353 7.60 18.06 4.16
N LEU A 354 8.18 17.83 2.98
CA LEU A 354 9.51 17.20 2.81
C LEU A 354 9.65 15.76 3.32
N GLY A 355 8.58 14.97 3.35
CA GLY A 355 8.66 13.53 3.71
C GLY A 355 9.01 13.27 5.17
N THR A 356 8.89 14.26 6.05
CA THR A 356 9.08 14.10 7.51
C THR A 356 7.99 13.22 8.12
N GLY A 357 6.81 13.16 7.51
CA GLY A 357 5.68 12.35 7.97
C GLY A 357 6.01 10.86 8.04
N ILE A 358 6.67 10.29 7.03
CA ILE A 358 7.10 8.88 7.05
C ILE A 358 8.08 8.62 8.20
N ARG A 359 8.99 9.55 8.50
CA ARG A 359 9.92 9.43 9.64
C ARG A 359 9.17 9.37 10.97
N LYS A 360 8.10 10.14 11.14
CA LYS A 360 7.23 10.07 12.34
C LYS A 360 6.55 8.70 12.46
N VAL A 361 6.08 8.13 11.35
CA VAL A 361 5.52 6.77 11.38
C VAL A 361 6.56 5.79 11.95
N PHE A 362 7.80 5.80 11.45
CA PHE A 362 8.86 4.93 11.97
C PHE A 362 9.26 5.24 13.42
N GLN A 363 9.17 6.50 13.83
CA GLN A 363 9.48 6.91 15.21
C GLN A 363 8.48 6.33 16.22
N TYR A 364 7.18 6.37 15.89
CA TYR A 364 6.12 6.03 16.84
C TYR A 364 5.56 4.62 16.69
N ILE A 365 5.82 3.94 15.56
CA ILE A 365 5.21 2.64 15.28
C ILE A 365 5.59 1.57 16.31
N LYS A 366 6.82 1.57 16.83
CA LYS A 366 7.25 0.63 17.86
C LYS A 366 6.46 0.78 19.15
N ALA A 367 6.16 2.01 19.55
CA ALA A 367 5.33 2.28 20.72
C ALA A 367 3.86 1.90 20.48
N TYR A 368 3.38 2.01 19.23
CA TYR A 368 2.01 1.67 18.87
C TYR A 368 1.78 0.16 18.71
N SER A 369 2.68 -0.56 18.04
CA SER A 369 2.47 -1.96 17.61
C SER A 369 3.48 -2.97 18.15
N ASN A 370 4.40 -2.56 19.03
CA ASN A 370 5.51 -3.37 19.56
C ASN A 370 6.49 -3.94 18.49
N THR A 371 6.37 -3.48 17.24
CA THR A 371 7.24 -3.88 16.13
C THR A 371 7.59 -2.70 15.24
N ASN A 372 8.71 -2.79 14.52
CA ASN A 372 9.14 -1.79 13.54
C ASN A 372 8.87 -2.23 12.09
N LYS A 373 8.10 -3.29 11.87
CA LYS A 373 7.89 -3.90 10.54
C LYS A 373 6.87 -3.12 9.69
N VAL A 374 7.16 -1.86 9.43
CA VAL A 374 6.38 -1.05 8.46
C VAL A 374 6.92 -1.34 7.07
N GLU A 375 6.03 -1.55 6.11
CA GLU A 375 6.38 -1.76 4.71
C GLU A 375 5.78 -0.65 3.85
N PHE A 376 6.62 -0.03 3.03
CA PHE A 376 6.22 0.85 1.93
C PHE A 376 6.74 0.20 0.65
N LEU A 377 5.82 -0.19 -0.23
CA LEU A 377 6.15 -0.85 -1.48
C LEU A 377 5.61 0.00 -2.64
N GLU A 378 6.51 0.48 -3.47
CA GLU A 378 6.16 1.22 -4.67
C GLU A 378 6.19 0.31 -5.89
N GLU A 379 5.02 0.08 -6.46
CA GLU A 379 4.76 -0.67 -7.69
C GLU A 379 3.63 0.03 -8.46
N ASP A 380 2.99 -0.64 -9.41
CA ASP A 380 1.78 -0.13 -10.09
C ASP A 380 0.65 0.20 -9.08
N LEU A 381 0.67 -0.48 -7.95
CA LEU A 381 -0.07 -0.12 -6.76
C LEU A 381 0.92 0.26 -5.65
N PHE A 382 0.78 1.46 -5.11
CA PHE A 382 1.54 1.86 -3.92
C PHE A 382 0.89 1.21 -2.69
N THR A 383 1.61 0.29 -2.06
CA THR A 383 1.12 -0.46 -0.91
C THR A 383 1.84 -0.03 0.36
N VAL A 384 1.08 0.27 1.40
CA VAL A 384 1.61 0.52 2.74
C VAL A 384 1.01 -0.50 3.71
N LYS A 385 1.87 -1.13 4.53
CA LYS A 385 1.43 -2.03 5.60
C LYS A 385 1.95 -1.51 6.92
N ILE A 386 1.03 -1.21 7.80
CA ILE A 386 1.27 -0.71 9.16
C ILE A 386 0.87 -1.82 10.13
N PRO A 387 1.81 -2.40 10.90
CA PRO A 387 1.45 -3.39 11.91
C PRO A 387 0.64 -2.76 13.03
N ILE A 388 -0.33 -3.49 13.55
CA ILE A 388 -1.09 -3.13 14.74
C ILE A 388 -0.96 -4.26 15.77
N GLU A 389 -0.99 -3.90 17.04
CA GLU A 389 -0.99 -4.88 18.10
C GLU A 389 -2.38 -5.50 18.22
N TYR A 390 -2.46 -6.81 18.10
CA TYR A 390 -3.66 -7.55 18.42
C TYR A 390 -3.69 -7.82 19.91
N HIS A 391 -4.59 -7.15 20.64
CA HIS A 391 -4.92 -7.53 22.00
C HIS A 391 -6.01 -8.60 21.93
N SER A 392 -5.70 -9.79 22.42
CA SER A 392 -6.67 -10.87 22.62
C SER A 392 -7.77 -10.49 23.64
N ASP A 393 -7.62 -9.34 24.29
CA ASP A 393 -8.52 -8.80 25.31
C ASP A 393 -9.59 -7.84 24.78
N ASP A 394 -9.65 -7.56 23.49
CA ASP A 394 -10.86 -7.00 22.88
C ASP A 394 -11.97 -8.07 22.89
N LYS A 395 -12.41 -8.41 24.08
CA LYS A 395 -13.71 -9.04 24.37
C LYS A 395 -14.84 -8.05 24.07
N ILE A 396 -14.85 -7.51 22.86
CA ILE A 396 -16.10 -7.11 22.22
C ILE A 396 -16.64 -8.42 21.65
N ILE A 397 -17.42 -9.08 22.49
CA ILE A 397 -18.45 -10.08 22.15
C ILE A 397 -18.28 -10.62 20.71
N ASP A 398 -17.25 -11.43 20.52
CA ASP A 398 -17.15 -12.37 19.42
C ASP A 398 -18.22 -13.45 19.64
N VAL A 399 -19.45 -13.15 19.25
CA VAL A 399 -20.57 -14.09 19.32
C VAL A 399 -20.40 -15.23 18.29
N VAL A 400 -19.42 -15.13 17.37
CA VAL A 400 -19.27 -16.10 16.28
C VAL A 400 -17.99 -16.95 16.37
N ASP A 401 -16.79 -16.37 16.62
CA ASP A 401 -15.55 -17.17 16.78
C ASP A 401 -15.46 -17.89 18.12
N ASN A 402 -16.05 -17.32 19.19
CA ASN A 402 -16.29 -18.05 20.43
C ASN A 402 -17.19 -19.29 20.29
N VAL A 403 -17.87 -19.45 19.14
CA VAL A 403 -18.72 -20.65 18.94
C VAL A 403 -17.87 -21.86 18.51
N VAL A 404 -16.79 -21.70 17.77
CA VAL A 404 -15.98 -22.84 17.28
C VAL A 404 -14.97 -23.29 18.32
N ASP A 405 -14.18 -22.39 18.92
CA ASP A 405 -13.19 -22.74 19.96
C ASP A 405 -13.87 -23.13 21.29
N ASN A 406 -14.97 -22.42 21.68
CA ASN A 406 -15.77 -22.84 22.81
C ASN A 406 -16.60 -24.11 22.56
N VAL A 407 -16.87 -24.49 21.30
CA VAL A 407 -17.56 -25.76 21.00
C VAL A 407 -16.64 -26.93 21.27
N VAL A 408 -15.39 -26.89 20.87
CA VAL A 408 -14.43 -28.00 21.10
C VAL A 408 -14.09 -28.11 22.59
N ASP A 409 -13.83 -27.00 23.28
CA ASP A 409 -13.50 -26.99 24.72
C ASP A 409 -14.71 -27.40 25.58
N ASN A 410 -15.94 -26.98 25.22
CA ASN A 410 -17.15 -27.37 25.95
C ASN A 410 -17.54 -28.83 25.67
N GLU A 411 -17.38 -29.34 24.47
CA GLU A 411 -17.61 -30.75 24.15
C GLU A 411 -16.66 -31.66 24.95
N GLU A 412 -15.38 -31.34 25.02
CA GLU A 412 -14.40 -32.07 25.84
C GLU A 412 -14.70 -31.97 27.33
N THR A 413 -15.13 -30.79 27.80
CA THR A 413 -15.46 -30.59 29.22
C THR A 413 -16.73 -31.35 29.57
N ILE A 414 -17.76 -31.40 28.71
CA ILE A 414 -18.96 -32.20 28.89
C ILE A 414 -18.60 -33.71 28.90
N LEU A 415 -17.72 -34.17 28.01
CA LEU A 415 -17.25 -35.56 27.99
C LEU A 415 -16.47 -35.90 29.29
N LYS A 416 -15.65 -35.01 29.82
CA LYS A 416 -14.95 -35.19 31.11
C LYS A 416 -15.96 -35.29 32.27
N LEU A 417 -17.00 -34.43 32.27
CA LEU A 417 -18.06 -34.47 33.29
C LEU A 417 -18.88 -35.78 33.22
N ILE A 418 -19.24 -36.25 32.03
CA ILE A 418 -19.91 -37.52 31.82
C ILE A 418 -19.02 -38.68 32.25
N LYS A 419 -17.71 -38.63 31.97
CA LYS A 419 -16.75 -39.67 32.37
C LYS A 419 -16.59 -39.73 33.89
N SER A 420 -16.68 -38.61 34.61
CA SER A 420 -16.61 -38.56 36.07
C SER A 420 -17.92 -38.95 36.74
N ASN A 421 -19.06 -38.69 36.13
CA ASN A 421 -20.39 -39.05 36.59
C ASN A 421 -21.31 -39.38 35.41
N SER A 422 -21.46 -40.66 35.10
CA SER A 422 -22.29 -41.12 33.96
C SER A 422 -23.79 -40.81 34.10
N ARG A 423 -24.26 -40.51 35.33
CA ARG A 423 -25.67 -40.17 35.59
C ARG A 423 -25.94 -38.67 35.68
N ILE A 424 -24.94 -37.83 35.33
CA ILE A 424 -25.07 -36.40 35.40
C ILE A 424 -26.19 -35.86 34.48
N SER A 425 -27.04 -35.00 35.01
CA SER A 425 -28.17 -34.42 34.26
C SER A 425 -27.74 -33.20 33.45
N ALA A 426 -28.55 -32.80 32.46
CA ALA A 426 -28.29 -31.59 31.68
C ALA A 426 -28.30 -30.31 32.56
N ASP A 427 -29.12 -30.28 33.59
CA ASP A 427 -29.22 -29.20 34.56
C ASP A 427 -27.94 -29.08 35.43
N GLU A 428 -27.42 -30.24 35.89
CA GLU A 428 -26.15 -30.28 36.64
C GLU A 428 -24.95 -29.87 35.79
N ILE A 429 -24.92 -30.22 34.51
CA ILE A 429 -23.90 -29.78 33.56
C ILE A 429 -24.05 -28.25 33.32
N SER A 430 -25.29 -27.81 33.15
CA SER A 430 -25.65 -26.39 33.01
C SER A 430 -25.11 -25.55 34.17
N SER A 431 -25.36 -25.98 35.40
CA SER A 431 -24.88 -25.33 36.62
C SER A 431 -23.36 -25.32 36.73
N LYS A 432 -22.66 -26.40 36.37
CA LYS A 432 -21.20 -26.53 36.45
C LYS A 432 -20.48 -25.71 35.37
N LEU A 433 -21.08 -25.53 34.21
CA LEU A 433 -20.51 -24.77 33.11
C LEU A 433 -21.04 -23.34 33.02
N SER A 434 -21.93 -22.94 33.94
CA SER A 434 -22.60 -21.61 33.94
C SER A 434 -23.24 -21.26 32.60
N LYS A 435 -23.88 -22.26 31.95
CA LYS A 435 -24.52 -22.14 30.64
C LYS A 435 -26.00 -22.53 30.71
N ALA A 436 -26.81 -21.89 29.83
CA ALA A 436 -28.22 -22.22 29.77
C ALA A 436 -28.48 -23.73 29.46
N GLU A 437 -29.41 -24.37 30.15
CA GLU A 437 -29.73 -25.78 29.99
C GLU A 437 -30.04 -26.16 28.52
N ARG A 438 -30.73 -25.29 27.79
CA ARG A 438 -31.04 -25.49 26.36
C ARG A 438 -29.76 -25.58 25.51
N THR A 439 -28.71 -24.87 25.90
CA THR A 439 -27.39 -24.93 25.23
C THR A 439 -26.71 -26.27 25.50
N ILE A 440 -26.75 -26.76 26.74
CA ILE A 440 -26.22 -28.09 27.14
C ILE A 440 -26.96 -29.20 26.42
N GLN A 441 -28.28 -29.13 26.34
CA GLN A 441 -29.09 -30.10 25.59
C GLN A 441 -28.70 -30.19 24.12
N ARG A 442 -28.37 -29.05 23.50
CA ARG A 442 -27.88 -29.00 22.11
C ARG A 442 -26.49 -29.65 21.97
N TYR A 443 -25.58 -29.45 22.91
CA TYR A 443 -24.30 -30.12 22.91
C TYR A 443 -24.41 -31.64 23.12
N LEU A 444 -25.23 -32.07 24.05
CA LEU A 444 -25.48 -33.48 24.30
C LEU A 444 -26.07 -34.16 23.06
N LYS A 445 -27.01 -33.50 22.36
CA LYS A 445 -27.58 -34.00 21.11
C LYS A 445 -26.54 -34.13 20.01
N LYS A 446 -25.67 -33.10 19.85
CA LYS A 446 -24.58 -33.12 18.88
C LYS A 446 -23.56 -34.23 19.15
N LEU A 447 -23.20 -34.47 20.43
CA LEU A 447 -22.32 -35.55 20.83
C LEU A 447 -22.93 -36.93 20.59
N GLN A 448 -24.28 -37.06 20.72
CA GLN A 448 -25.00 -38.26 20.37
C GLN A 448 -25.03 -38.49 18.84
N GLU A 449 -25.32 -37.44 18.05
CA GLU A 449 -25.33 -37.50 16.59
C GLU A 449 -23.94 -37.85 16.03
N ALA A 450 -22.89 -37.35 16.67
CA ALA A 450 -21.50 -37.68 16.37
C ALA A 450 -21.05 -39.08 16.88
N GLY A 451 -21.94 -39.83 17.51
CA GLY A 451 -21.65 -41.17 18.03
C GLY A 451 -20.68 -41.20 19.22
N LYS A 452 -20.33 -40.07 19.82
CA LYS A 452 -19.36 -39.99 20.94
C LYS A 452 -19.95 -40.38 22.29
N ILE A 453 -21.27 -40.18 22.46
CA ILE A 453 -22.02 -40.59 23.66
C ILE A 453 -23.33 -41.24 23.27
N LYS A 454 -23.84 -42.11 24.15
CA LYS A 454 -25.14 -42.73 24.00
C LYS A 454 -25.94 -42.65 25.30
N ARG A 455 -27.22 -42.32 25.22
CA ARG A 455 -28.11 -42.38 26.38
C ARG A 455 -28.64 -43.77 26.57
N VAL A 456 -28.51 -44.31 27.76
CA VAL A 456 -29.02 -45.63 28.13
C VAL A 456 -30.08 -45.47 29.23
N GLY A 457 -31.29 -45.98 28.99
CA GLY A 457 -32.42 -45.92 29.92
C GLY A 457 -33.35 -44.74 29.69
N PRO A 458 -34.36 -44.53 30.52
CA PRO A 458 -35.36 -43.48 30.40
C PRO A 458 -34.80 -42.10 30.68
N ASP A 459 -35.50 -41.02 30.25
CA ASP A 459 -35.08 -39.64 30.43
C ASP A 459 -34.88 -39.25 31.91
N LYS A 460 -35.68 -39.81 32.80
CA LYS A 460 -35.47 -39.71 34.25
C LYS A 460 -34.84 -41.00 34.78
N GLY A 461 -33.56 -40.92 35.21
CA GLY A 461 -32.88 -42.06 35.83
C GLY A 461 -31.94 -42.86 34.90
N GLY A 462 -31.86 -42.54 33.60
CA GLY A 462 -30.89 -43.11 32.68
C GLY A 462 -29.47 -42.59 32.88
N TYR A 463 -28.49 -43.18 32.19
CA TYR A 463 -27.08 -42.77 32.24
C TYR A 463 -26.47 -42.58 30.86
N TRP A 464 -25.34 -41.90 30.80
CA TRP A 464 -24.60 -41.68 29.59
C TRP A 464 -23.46 -42.71 29.45
N GLU A 465 -23.33 -43.29 28.28
CA GLU A 465 -22.24 -44.17 27.90
C GLU A 465 -21.37 -43.45 26.86
N ILE A 466 -20.05 -43.46 27.07
CA ILE A 466 -19.08 -42.86 26.13
C ILE A 466 -18.59 -43.98 25.21
N ASN A 467 -18.80 -43.81 23.92
CA ASN A 467 -18.25 -44.71 22.91
C ASN A 467 -16.76 -44.42 22.72
N LYS A 468 -15.96 -45.46 22.66
CA LYS A 468 -14.49 -45.39 22.45
C LYS A 468 -14.16 -45.07 21.00
#